data_b3cf8f2da1df60dffa4d3ffbeb927561
#
_entry.id   b3cf8f2da1df60dffa4d3ffbeb927561
#
_cell.length_a   1.000
_cell.length_b   1.000
_cell.length_c   1.000
_cell.angle_alpha   90.00
_cell.angle_beta   90.00
_cell.angle_gamma   90.00
#
_symmetry.space_group_name_H-M   'P 1'
#
loop_
_entity.id
_entity.type
_entity.pdbx_description
1 polymer ?
#
loop_
_entity_poly.entity_id
_entity_poly.type
_entity_poly.pdbx_seq_one_letter_code
_entity_poly.pdbx_strand_id
1 'polypeptide(L)'
;MHLITLKTLKDAAEKYPQYRIEFLALGNVIAKGYFRTPDALKAIFPTLDNFKYLDKHYVLNVGRNELRIVLLIFFDTQKCYIRHVFTHKEYDSFTATHRTKGKK
;
A
#
# COMPACT_ATOMS: atom_id res chain seq x y z
N MET A 1 -8.64 11.41 -0.43
CA MET A 1 -7.98 10.86 0.78
C MET A 1 -6.61 11.51 0.95
N HIS A 2 -6.28 11.94 2.15
CA HIS A 2 -5.01 12.60 2.40
C HIS A 2 -3.86 11.60 2.42
N LEU A 3 -2.96 11.69 1.44
CA LEU A 3 -1.79 10.83 1.34
C LEU A 3 -0.64 11.48 2.12
N ILE A 4 -0.29 10.90 3.27
CA ILE A 4 0.61 11.56 4.22
C ILE A 4 2.09 11.29 3.93
N THR A 5 2.46 10.06 3.58
CA THR A 5 3.86 9.68 3.38
C THR A 5 4.24 9.65 1.90
N LEU A 6 4.02 10.79 1.23
CA LEU A 6 4.32 10.92 -0.20
C LEU A 6 5.81 10.67 -0.51
N LYS A 7 6.68 11.01 0.42
CA LYS A 7 8.12 10.78 0.24
C LYS A 7 8.46 9.32 0.02
N THR A 8 7.82 8.41 0.76
CA THR A 8 8.05 6.96 0.59
C THR A 8 7.72 6.53 -0.82
N LEU A 9 6.64 7.06 -1.37
CA LEU A 9 6.23 6.75 -2.74
C LEU A 9 7.20 7.32 -3.77
N LYS A 10 7.69 8.54 -3.56
CA LYS A 10 8.69 9.17 -4.43
C LYS A 10 10.00 8.40 -4.41
N ASP A 11 10.44 7.98 -3.22
CA ASP A 11 11.66 7.19 -3.07
C ASP A 11 11.54 5.85 -3.82
N ALA A 12 10.37 5.23 -3.76
CA ALA A 12 10.11 3.99 -4.49
C ALA A 12 10.16 4.21 -6.01
N ALA A 13 9.62 5.33 -6.48
CA ALA A 13 9.67 5.68 -7.89
C ALA A 13 11.10 5.87 -8.39
N GLU A 14 11.99 6.37 -7.55
CA GLU A 14 13.41 6.51 -7.89
C GLU A 14 14.13 5.16 -7.84
N LYS A 15 13.81 4.34 -6.84
CA LYS A 15 14.44 3.02 -6.69
C LYS A 15 14.02 2.05 -7.78
N TYR A 16 12.78 2.16 -8.25
CA TYR A 16 12.22 1.31 -9.29
C TYR A 16 11.74 2.16 -10.47
N PRO A 17 12.66 2.75 -11.24
CA PRO A 17 12.28 3.72 -12.29
C PRO A 17 11.39 3.12 -13.38
N GLN A 18 11.45 1.81 -13.61
CA GLN A 18 10.57 1.14 -14.57
C GLN A 18 9.09 1.21 -14.17
N TYR A 19 8.79 1.46 -12.89
CA TYR A 19 7.41 1.57 -12.38
C TYR A 19 7.08 2.97 -11.89
N ARG A 20 7.91 3.95 -12.24
CA ARG A 20 7.74 5.32 -11.77
C ARG A 20 6.37 5.90 -12.09
N ILE A 21 5.92 5.74 -13.33
CA ILE A 21 4.63 6.28 -13.76
C ILE A 21 3.48 5.63 -12.96
N GLU A 22 3.58 4.33 -12.74
CA GLU A 22 2.57 3.60 -11.98
C GLU A 22 2.50 4.10 -10.53
N PHE A 23 3.64 4.33 -9.87
CA PHE A 23 3.67 4.88 -8.51
C PHE A 23 3.04 6.26 -8.45
N LEU A 24 3.38 7.13 -9.39
CA LEU A 24 2.87 8.49 -9.41
C LEU A 24 1.37 8.52 -9.68
N ALA A 25 0.90 7.68 -10.59
CA ALA A 25 -0.53 7.56 -10.90
C ALA A 25 -1.31 7.07 -9.68
N LEU A 26 -0.79 6.06 -9.00
CA LEU A 26 -1.40 5.50 -7.80
C LEU A 26 -1.55 6.57 -6.71
N GLY A 27 -0.47 7.31 -6.45
CA GLY A 27 -0.50 8.39 -5.46
C GLY A 27 -1.51 9.47 -5.80
N ASN A 28 -1.59 9.83 -7.08
CA ASN A 28 -2.53 10.84 -7.55
C ASN A 28 -3.99 10.39 -7.39
N VAL A 29 -4.29 9.15 -7.73
CA VAL A 29 -5.64 8.59 -7.58
C VAL A 29 -6.05 8.58 -6.11
N ILE A 30 -5.18 8.13 -5.22
CA ILE A 30 -5.48 8.11 -3.78
C ILE A 30 -5.68 9.53 -3.25
N ALA A 31 -4.77 10.43 -3.61
CA ALA A 31 -4.80 11.80 -3.08
C ALA A 31 -6.03 12.58 -3.51
N LYS A 32 -6.51 12.36 -4.74
CA LYS A 32 -7.67 13.08 -5.28
C LYS A 32 -9.00 12.40 -5.01
N GLY A 33 -8.99 11.12 -4.65
CA GLY A 33 -10.22 10.36 -4.45
C GLY A 33 -10.76 10.48 -3.04
N TYR A 34 -12.02 10.10 -2.91
CA TYR A 34 -12.68 9.94 -1.62
C TYR A 34 -13.18 8.50 -1.52
N PHE A 35 -12.67 7.75 -0.57
CA PHE A 35 -12.99 6.33 -0.42
C PHE A 35 -13.50 6.09 1.00
N ARG A 36 -14.73 5.64 1.12
CA ARG A 36 -15.35 5.43 2.43
C ARG A 36 -15.04 4.06 3.03
N THR A 37 -14.76 3.08 2.18
CA THR A 37 -14.57 1.69 2.58
C THR A 37 -13.42 1.06 1.81
N PRO A 38 -12.86 -0.05 2.33
CA PRO A 38 -11.86 -0.82 1.57
C PRO A 38 -12.40 -1.29 0.22
N ASP A 39 -13.67 -1.66 0.14
CA ASP A 39 -14.27 -2.12 -1.12
C ASP A 39 -14.30 -1.02 -2.17
N ALA A 40 -14.56 0.23 -1.77
CA ALA A 40 -14.53 1.36 -2.69
C ALA A 40 -13.14 1.56 -3.29
N LEU A 41 -12.10 1.42 -2.48
CA LEU A 41 -10.72 1.53 -2.95
C LEU A 41 -10.34 0.32 -3.79
N LYS A 42 -10.79 -0.86 -3.43
CA LYS A 42 -10.53 -2.10 -4.18
C LYS A 42 -11.15 -2.06 -5.58
N ALA A 43 -12.25 -1.35 -5.76
CA ALA A 43 -12.86 -1.18 -7.08
C ALA A 43 -11.91 -0.50 -8.06
N ILE A 44 -11.04 0.38 -7.56
CA ILE A 44 -10.02 1.06 -8.38
C ILE A 44 -8.74 0.23 -8.45
N PHE A 45 -8.36 -0.41 -7.34
CA PHE A 45 -7.14 -1.22 -7.24
C PHE A 45 -7.52 -2.66 -6.90
N PRO A 46 -7.83 -3.50 -7.91
CA PRO A 46 -8.36 -4.84 -7.66
C PRO A 46 -7.47 -5.75 -6.82
N THR A 47 -6.17 -5.49 -6.77
CA THR A 47 -5.25 -6.29 -5.97
C THR A 47 -5.18 -5.88 -4.51
N LEU A 48 -5.90 -4.84 -4.12
CA LEU A 48 -5.92 -4.40 -2.72
C LEU A 48 -6.45 -5.52 -1.83
N ASP A 49 -5.73 -5.79 -0.77
CA ASP A 49 -6.11 -6.83 0.20
C ASP A 49 -5.81 -6.37 1.61
N ASN A 50 -6.53 -6.92 2.55
CA ASN A 50 -6.32 -6.64 3.97
C ASN A 50 -5.07 -7.39 4.46
N PHE A 51 -4.15 -6.67 5.12
CA PHE A 51 -3.02 -7.31 5.78
C PHE A 51 -3.46 -7.70 7.19
N LYS A 52 -3.91 -8.93 7.35
CA LYS A 52 -4.64 -9.39 8.55
C LYS A 52 -3.82 -9.40 9.84
N TYR A 53 -2.50 -9.25 9.76
CA TYR A 53 -1.63 -9.31 10.94
C TYR A 53 -1.39 -7.97 11.61
N LEU A 54 -1.84 -6.88 10.99
CA LEU A 54 -1.77 -5.54 11.55
C LEU A 54 -3.08 -4.81 11.30
N ASP A 55 -3.61 -4.16 12.32
CA ASP A 55 -4.87 -3.44 12.22
C ASP A 55 -4.78 -2.29 11.22
N LYS A 56 -5.82 -2.13 10.40
CA LYS A 56 -5.96 -1.05 9.41
C LYS A 56 -4.85 -1.01 8.35
N HIS A 57 -4.15 -2.11 8.19
CA HIS A 57 -3.13 -2.24 7.15
C HIS A 57 -3.66 -2.99 5.95
N TYR A 58 -3.21 -2.55 4.78
CA TYR A 58 -3.62 -3.12 3.50
C TYR A 58 -2.40 -3.29 2.63
N VAL A 59 -2.47 -4.19 1.67
CA VAL A 59 -1.40 -4.44 0.73
C VAL A 59 -1.93 -4.34 -0.69
N LEU A 60 -1.12 -3.80 -1.58
CA LEU A 60 -1.46 -3.54 -2.97
C LEU A 60 -0.31 -3.99 -3.86
N ASN A 61 -0.62 -4.69 -4.94
CA ASN A 61 0.40 -5.10 -5.90
C ASN A 61 0.67 -3.99 -6.91
N VAL A 62 1.93 -3.81 -7.25
CA VAL A 62 2.39 -2.85 -8.24
C VAL A 62 3.44 -3.53 -9.12
N GLY A 63 3.62 -3.03 -10.35
CA GLY A 63 4.65 -3.51 -11.23
C GLY A 63 4.46 -4.95 -11.64
N ARG A 64 3.29 -5.29 -12.16
CA ARG A 64 2.96 -6.66 -12.61
C ARG A 64 3.14 -7.69 -11.50
N ASN A 65 2.76 -7.30 -10.27
CA ASN A 65 2.87 -8.16 -9.09
C ASN A 65 4.31 -8.36 -8.58
N GLU A 66 5.29 -7.63 -9.12
CA GLU A 66 6.67 -7.72 -8.62
C GLU A 66 6.86 -7.00 -7.29
N LEU A 67 6.07 -5.96 -7.05
CA LEU A 67 6.20 -5.16 -5.83
C LEU A 67 4.91 -5.20 -5.03
N ARG A 68 5.07 -4.98 -3.73
CA ARG A 68 3.96 -4.85 -2.78
C ARG A 68 4.10 -3.53 -2.04
N ILE A 69 2.99 -2.78 -1.99
CA ILE A 69 2.92 -1.57 -1.15
C ILE A 69 2.10 -1.91 0.08
N VAL A 70 2.65 -1.63 1.26
CA VAL A 70 1.93 -1.78 2.52
C VAL A 70 1.43 -0.40 2.95
N LEU A 71 0.12 -0.32 3.15
CA LEU A 71 -0.58 0.93 3.43
C LEU A 71 -1.23 0.85 4.82
N LEU A 72 -1.20 1.95 5.55
CA LEU A 72 -2.01 2.12 6.76
C LEU A 72 -3.09 3.13 6.41
N ILE A 73 -4.36 2.72 6.47
CA ILE A 73 -5.47 3.55 6.01
C ILE A 73 -6.51 3.73 7.10
N PHE A 74 -6.84 5.00 7.35
CA PHE A 74 -7.93 5.38 8.23
C PHE A 74 -9.06 5.93 7.36
N PHE A 75 -10.02 5.07 7.01
CA PHE A 75 -11.10 5.46 6.08
C PHE A 75 -12.02 6.51 6.69
N ASP A 76 -12.25 6.46 7.98
CA ASP A 76 -13.12 7.42 8.66
C ASP A 76 -12.56 8.85 8.62
N THR A 77 -11.26 9.01 8.75
CA THR A 77 -10.61 10.32 8.71
C THR A 77 -9.95 10.63 7.36
N GLN A 78 -10.05 9.72 6.40
CA GLN A 78 -9.49 9.90 5.05
C GLN A 78 -8.00 10.16 5.06
N LYS A 79 -7.25 9.33 5.80
CA LYS A 79 -5.79 9.42 5.87
C LYS A 79 -5.16 8.11 5.41
N CYS A 80 -4.14 8.23 4.55
CA CYS A 80 -3.41 7.08 4.02
C CYS A 80 -1.91 7.30 4.20
N TYR A 81 -1.27 6.33 4.82
CA TYR A 81 0.18 6.30 5.01
C TYR A 81 0.77 5.21 4.14
N ILE A 82 1.78 5.54 3.34
CA ILE A 82 2.56 4.54 2.61
C ILE A 82 3.64 4.05 3.57
N ARG A 83 3.44 2.84 4.11
CA ARG A 83 4.34 2.31 5.13
C ARG A 83 5.60 1.69 4.53
N HIS A 84 5.44 0.87 3.51
CA HIS A 84 6.54 0.16 2.90
C HIS A 84 6.28 -0.09 1.43
N VAL A 85 7.37 -0.19 0.66
CA VAL A 85 7.34 -0.70 -0.71
C VAL A 85 8.35 -1.84 -0.75
N PHE A 86 7.86 -3.05 -0.99
CA PHE A 86 8.66 -4.28 -0.89
C PHE A 86 8.68 -5.03 -2.20
N THR A 87 9.79 -5.76 -2.43
CA THR A 87 9.80 -6.87 -3.36
C THR A 87 9.01 -8.04 -2.76
N HIS A 88 8.69 -9.06 -3.55
CA HIS A 88 8.05 -10.29 -3.06
C HIS A 88 8.79 -10.87 -1.86
N LYS A 89 10.09 -10.99 -1.98
CA LYS A 89 10.91 -11.61 -0.94
C LYS A 89 10.88 -10.80 0.36
N GLU A 90 10.98 -9.49 0.23
CA GLU A 90 10.89 -8.58 1.39
C GLU A 90 9.53 -8.65 2.05
N TYR A 91 8.47 -8.71 1.23
CA TYR A 91 7.11 -8.81 1.73
C TYR A 91 6.89 -10.13 2.46
N ASP A 92 7.41 -11.24 1.93
CA ASP A 92 7.29 -12.54 2.58
C ASP A 92 7.95 -12.54 3.95
N SER A 93 9.13 -11.94 4.07
CA SER A 93 9.82 -11.80 5.35
C SER A 93 9.03 -10.93 6.34
N PHE A 94 8.48 -9.82 5.86
CA PHE A 94 7.64 -8.94 6.66
C PHE A 94 6.40 -9.69 7.17
N THR A 95 5.74 -10.43 6.29
CA THR A 95 4.56 -11.21 6.63
C THR A 95 4.89 -12.29 7.67
N ALA A 96 5.98 -13.02 7.48
CA ALA A 96 6.39 -14.06 8.41
C ALA A 96 6.65 -13.51 9.81
N THR A 97 7.30 -12.36 9.89
CA THR A 97 7.58 -11.69 11.17
C THR A 97 6.29 -11.35 11.91
N HIS A 98 5.34 -10.74 11.23
CA HIS A 98 4.08 -10.31 11.87
C HIS A 98 3.16 -11.49 12.15
N ARG A 99 3.16 -12.51 11.30
CA ARG A 99 2.37 -13.72 11.54
C ARG A 99 2.83 -14.43 12.82
N THR A 100 4.13 -14.51 13.04
CA THR A 100 4.70 -15.12 14.24
C THR A 100 4.28 -14.36 15.51
N LYS A 101 4.35 -13.02 15.45
CA LYS A 101 3.91 -12.17 16.56
C LYS A 101 2.41 -12.31 16.81
N GLY A 102 1.62 -12.45 15.77
CA GLY A 102 0.18 -12.56 15.89
C GLY A 102 -0.30 -13.84 16.57
N LYS A 103 0.55 -14.83 16.68
CA LYS A 103 0.21 -16.10 17.34
C LYS A 103 0.34 -16.04 18.86
N LYS A 104 0.81 -14.95 19.38
CA LYS A 104 0.84 -14.75 20.83
C LYS A 104 -0.45 -14.07 21.30
#